data_899ce870ff9bc4ba628bcb58c98dcd2c
#
_entry.id   899ce870ff9bc4ba628bcb58c98dcd2c
#
_cell.length_a   1.000
_cell.length_b   1.000
_cell.length_c   1.000
_cell.angle_alpha   90.00
_cell.angle_beta   90.00
_cell.angle_gamma   90.00
#
_symmetry.space_group_name_H-M   'P 1'
#
loop_
_entity.id
_entity.type
_entity.pdbx_description
1 polymer ?
#
loop_
_entity_poly.entity_id
_entity_poly.type
_entity_poly.pdbx_seq_one_letter_code
_entity_poly.pdbx_strand_id
1 'polypeptide(L)'
;MKNRNQYIYKKPAIKFSVGTLALGSLLAIAGCNNSLVDNQPIKQAAEKPIVSKTENPSNPKTDKNYIAADDSASTPEGVKQVVNANNQFAIDLYQRINKQAKQAENNVFFSPYSLSTAMAMLYAAAEGETKQQIQKTFHYPTPAILNPNSAALYNQFNKPNPNYDLSTVNDLWMRQGLSPNQSYLDTVKRYYGGQVTNLDFASRPEPSRQTINKTIANHTKQMIPELLPEGSIKSSTAAVLTNAVYFKGDWKSAFAGSYKSDFIDYDGNDSAVKMMTKTANFGYTEDEKVKVLNLPYKGDDLSMIVILPQSKGKLAMQALVKNLSADQIGQWTHNMKIKAVDLQLPKFKMEQDYKMDELLAEMGMPIAFDSRADFSLFNNKLPLAVDSIIHKAVIEVDEKGTVAAAATSIGPVLVSANYDVEFNANRPFIFMIKDNKTDAILFFGQVNKL
;
A
#
# COMPACT_ATOMS: atom_id res chain seq x y z
N MET A 1 -28.55 -22.35 43.63
CA MET A 1 -29.72 -22.73 42.80
C MET A 1 -29.52 -22.12 41.43
N LYS A 2 -29.12 -22.96 40.46
CA LYS A 2 -29.71 -23.32 39.17
C LYS A 2 -30.03 -22.07 38.27
N ASN A 3 -29.48 -21.89 37.05
CA ASN A 3 -29.36 -22.83 35.95
C ASN A 3 -28.33 -22.31 34.92
N ARG A 4 -27.52 -23.25 34.42
CA ARG A 4 -26.71 -23.13 33.17
C ARG A 4 -27.63 -23.37 31.97
N ASN A 5 -27.50 -22.58 30.90
CA ASN A 5 -27.98 -22.99 29.56
C ASN A 5 -26.75 -22.94 28.62
N GLN A 6 -26.30 -24.13 28.25
CA GLN A 6 -25.36 -24.38 27.14
C GLN A 6 -26.20 -24.49 25.87
N TYR A 7 -25.87 -23.68 24.85
CA TYR A 7 -26.31 -23.92 23.48
C TYR A 7 -25.21 -24.58 22.68
N ILE A 8 -25.47 -25.85 22.33
CA ILE A 8 -24.61 -26.65 21.45
C ILE A 8 -25.07 -26.42 20.01
N TYR A 9 -24.21 -25.86 19.15
CA TYR A 9 -24.45 -25.83 17.71
C TYR A 9 -23.85 -27.07 17.05
N LYS A 10 -24.72 -27.92 16.47
CA LYS A 10 -24.37 -29.04 15.61
C LYS A 10 -24.03 -28.56 14.20
N LYS A 11 -22.86 -28.94 13.68
CA LYS A 11 -22.48 -28.80 12.26
C LYS A 11 -23.17 -29.88 11.41
N PRO A 12 -23.68 -29.59 10.21
CA PRO A 12 -24.08 -30.62 9.26
C PRO A 12 -22.89 -31.18 8.49
N ALA A 13 -22.83 -32.51 8.39
CA ALA A 13 -21.85 -33.25 7.60
C ALA A 13 -22.29 -33.26 6.12
N ILE A 14 -21.39 -32.84 5.22
CA ILE A 14 -21.58 -32.97 3.77
C ILE A 14 -20.91 -34.26 3.33
N LYS A 15 -21.70 -35.19 2.79
CA LYS A 15 -21.24 -36.44 2.17
C LYS A 15 -20.77 -36.17 0.75
N PHE A 16 -19.52 -36.52 0.45
CA PHE A 16 -19.03 -36.61 -0.94
C PHE A 16 -19.43 -37.98 -1.51
N SER A 17 -20.10 -37.94 -2.66
CA SER A 17 -20.37 -39.11 -3.54
C SER A 17 -19.29 -39.18 -4.60
N VAL A 18 -18.56 -40.29 -4.62
CA VAL A 18 -17.60 -40.65 -5.67
C VAL A 18 -18.37 -41.33 -6.79
N GLY A 19 -18.41 -40.72 -7.96
CA GLY A 19 -18.92 -41.32 -9.18
C GLY A 19 -17.79 -41.71 -10.11
N THR A 20 -17.55 -43.02 -10.20
CA THR A 20 -16.66 -43.66 -11.16
C THR A 20 -17.36 -43.74 -12.54
N LEU A 21 -16.72 -43.30 -13.61
CA LEU A 21 -17.15 -43.63 -14.97
C LEU A 21 -15.95 -44.05 -15.83
N ALA A 22 -16.18 -45.19 -16.49
CA ALA A 22 -15.24 -46.05 -17.16
C ALA A 22 -14.80 -45.58 -18.55
N LEU A 23 -13.66 -46.14 -18.96
CA LEU A 23 -13.07 -46.12 -20.31
C LEU A 23 -14.03 -46.65 -21.38
N GLY A 24 -13.97 -46.04 -22.56
CA GLY A 24 -14.47 -46.62 -23.81
C GLY A 24 -13.60 -46.17 -24.98
N SER A 25 -12.68 -47.03 -25.35
CA SER A 25 -11.87 -46.95 -26.56
C SER A 25 -12.66 -47.46 -27.76
N LEU A 26 -12.59 -46.80 -28.92
CA LEU A 26 -12.90 -47.41 -30.23
C LEU A 26 -12.02 -46.78 -31.32
N LEU A 27 -11.22 -47.68 -31.93
CA LEU A 27 -10.52 -47.52 -33.22
C LEU A 27 -11.48 -47.79 -34.40
N ALA A 28 -11.30 -47.08 -35.52
CA ALA A 28 -11.52 -47.56 -36.90
C ALA A 28 -10.93 -46.51 -37.87
N ILE A 29 -9.82 -46.75 -38.53
CA ILE A 29 -9.51 -47.44 -39.77
C ILE A 29 -10.10 -46.76 -41.03
N ALA A 30 -9.17 -46.19 -41.81
CA ALA A 30 -8.89 -46.14 -43.23
C ALA A 30 -10.01 -45.96 -44.29
N GLY A 31 -9.67 -45.13 -45.28
CA GLY A 31 -10.31 -45.03 -46.56
C GLY A 31 -9.63 -44.02 -47.49
N CYS A 32 -8.69 -44.48 -48.30
CA CYS A 32 -8.15 -43.76 -49.44
C CYS A 32 -9.21 -43.62 -50.56
N ASN A 33 -9.22 -42.46 -51.24
CA ASN A 33 -9.46 -42.44 -52.66
C ASN A 33 -8.84 -41.22 -53.35
N ASN A 34 -8.04 -41.56 -54.37
CA ASN A 34 -7.47 -40.70 -55.40
C ASN A 34 -8.53 -40.14 -56.33
N SER A 35 -8.41 -38.88 -56.74
CA SER A 35 -8.70 -38.49 -58.13
C SER A 35 -7.91 -37.21 -58.51
N LEU A 36 -7.43 -37.29 -59.70
CA LEU A 36 -6.45 -36.53 -60.46
C LEU A 36 -6.99 -35.15 -60.95
N VAL A 37 -6.02 -34.23 -61.14
CA VAL A 37 -5.87 -33.23 -62.21
C VAL A 37 -6.67 -31.95 -62.08
N ASP A 38 -6.01 -30.81 -61.93
CA ASP A 38 -5.72 -29.92 -63.06
C ASP A 38 -4.64 -28.87 -62.70
N ASN A 39 -3.66 -28.71 -63.58
CA ASN A 39 -2.58 -27.71 -63.53
C ASN A 39 -3.02 -26.38 -64.12
N GLN A 40 -2.96 -25.30 -63.35
CA GLN A 40 -2.77 -23.96 -63.87
C GLN A 40 -1.84 -23.16 -62.95
N PRO A 41 -0.90 -22.34 -63.45
CA PRO A 41 0.11 -21.66 -62.65
C PRO A 41 -0.45 -20.38 -62.01
N ILE A 42 -0.49 -20.34 -60.68
CA ILE A 42 -0.77 -19.14 -59.94
C ILE A 42 0.50 -18.31 -59.80
N LYS A 43 0.45 -17.09 -60.31
CA LYS A 43 1.48 -16.05 -60.19
C LYS A 43 1.85 -15.82 -58.72
N GLN A 44 3.13 -16.00 -58.40
CA GLN A 44 3.74 -15.56 -57.14
C GLN A 44 3.60 -14.05 -57.00
N ALA A 45 2.78 -13.62 -56.06
CA ALA A 45 2.85 -12.25 -55.53
C ALA A 45 3.96 -12.22 -54.46
N ALA A 46 4.94 -11.38 -54.66
CA ALA A 46 6.06 -11.20 -53.77
C ALA A 46 5.56 -10.66 -52.40
N GLU A 47 5.68 -11.48 -51.36
CA GLU A 47 5.51 -11.04 -49.99
C GLU A 47 6.63 -10.09 -49.61
N LYS A 48 6.27 -8.85 -49.24
CA LYS A 48 7.16 -7.90 -48.60
C LYS A 48 7.50 -8.42 -47.22
N PRO A 49 8.76 -8.36 -46.77
CA PRO A 49 9.13 -8.77 -45.43
C PRO A 49 8.43 -7.88 -44.40
N ILE A 50 7.72 -8.51 -43.46
CA ILE A 50 7.19 -7.85 -42.27
C ILE A 50 8.39 -7.48 -41.40
N VAL A 51 8.79 -6.21 -41.44
CA VAL A 51 9.74 -5.65 -40.48
C VAL A 51 9.00 -5.55 -39.16
N SER A 52 9.28 -6.49 -38.25
CA SER A 52 8.92 -6.35 -36.85
C SER A 52 9.63 -5.11 -36.31
N LYS A 53 8.88 -4.04 -36.10
CA LYS A 53 9.37 -2.91 -35.30
C LYS A 53 9.57 -3.44 -33.89
N THR A 54 10.80 -3.71 -33.52
CA THR A 54 11.23 -3.75 -32.12
C THR A 54 10.94 -2.37 -31.54
N GLU A 55 9.90 -2.26 -30.74
CA GLU A 55 9.65 -1.07 -29.94
C GLU A 55 10.82 -0.94 -28.95
N ASN A 56 11.55 0.12 -29.11
CA ASN A 56 12.62 0.53 -28.22
C ASN A 56 11.98 0.94 -26.87
N PRO A 57 12.34 0.34 -25.71
CA PRO A 57 11.76 0.69 -24.44
C PRO A 57 12.47 1.90 -23.83
N SER A 58 12.29 3.08 -24.40
CA SER A 58 12.77 4.31 -23.80
C SER A 58 11.98 5.51 -24.24
N ASN A 59 10.76 5.59 -23.68
CA ASN A 59 10.08 6.88 -23.51
C ASN A 59 9.23 6.76 -22.22
N PRO A 60 9.49 7.54 -21.18
CA PRO A 60 8.62 7.57 -20.02
C PRO A 60 7.25 8.01 -20.50
N LYS A 61 6.26 7.12 -20.43
CA LYS A 61 4.87 7.47 -20.68
C LYS A 61 4.51 8.53 -19.67
N THR A 62 4.40 9.78 -20.12
CA THR A 62 3.80 10.85 -19.33
C THR A 62 2.40 10.38 -18.97
N ASP A 63 2.16 10.17 -17.68
CA ASP A 63 0.85 9.79 -17.17
C ASP A 63 -0.09 10.95 -17.48
N LYS A 64 -1.04 10.76 -18.41
CA LYS A 64 -1.91 11.81 -18.93
C LYS A 64 -2.86 12.40 -17.89
N ASN A 65 -2.85 11.88 -16.66
CA ASN A 65 -3.80 12.22 -15.59
C ASN A 65 -3.19 13.02 -14.42
N TYR A 66 -1.87 13.27 -14.39
CA TYR A 66 -1.31 14.12 -13.35
C TYR A 66 -1.66 15.59 -13.58
N ILE A 67 -2.34 16.18 -12.60
CA ILE A 67 -2.61 17.63 -12.55
C ILE A 67 -1.89 18.16 -11.33
N ALA A 68 -1.01 19.14 -11.52
CA ALA A 68 -0.28 19.75 -10.42
C ALA A 68 -1.23 20.47 -9.46
N ALA A 69 -1.02 20.29 -8.17
CA ALA A 69 -1.67 21.05 -7.11
C ALA A 69 -0.98 22.41 -6.93
N ASP A 70 -1.69 23.39 -6.35
CA ASP A 70 -1.15 24.74 -6.12
C ASP A 70 -0.28 24.77 -4.84
N ASP A 71 1.02 24.67 -5.05
CA ASP A 71 2.05 24.77 -4.00
C ASP A 71 2.74 26.14 -3.95
N SER A 72 2.21 27.14 -4.63
CA SER A 72 2.82 28.47 -4.76
C SER A 72 3.07 29.18 -3.41
N ALA A 73 2.28 28.84 -2.38
CA ALA A 73 2.45 29.34 -1.00
C ALA A 73 3.13 28.35 -0.07
N SER A 74 3.73 27.27 -0.58
CA SER A 74 4.48 26.32 0.24
C SER A 74 5.82 26.89 0.70
N THR A 75 6.27 26.42 1.86
CA THR A 75 7.58 26.80 2.41
C THR A 75 8.30 25.54 2.92
N PRO A 76 9.64 25.53 2.95
CA PRO A 76 10.39 24.39 3.51
C PRO A 76 9.99 24.05 4.94
N GLU A 77 9.78 25.07 5.78
CA GLU A 77 9.34 24.88 7.17
C GLU A 77 7.91 24.35 7.26
N GLY A 78 6.99 24.82 6.41
CA GLY A 78 5.64 24.31 6.33
C GLY A 78 5.59 22.85 5.86
N VAL A 79 6.39 22.48 4.85
CA VAL A 79 6.55 21.08 4.42
C VAL A 79 7.04 20.23 5.60
N LYS A 80 8.06 20.69 6.33
CA LYS A 80 8.57 19.97 7.51
C LYS A 80 7.49 19.77 8.59
N GLN A 81 6.63 20.78 8.85
CA GLN A 81 5.53 20.64 9.80
C GLN A 81 4.52 19.59 9.36
N VAL A 82 4.14 19.56 8.07
CA VAL A 82 3.22 18.55 7.51
C VAL A 82 3.83 17.16 7.57
N VAL A 83 5.13 17.02 7.26
CA VAL A 83 5.85 15.74 7.34
C VAL A 83 5.94 15.25 8.79
N ASN A 84 6.24 16.13 9.75
CA ASN A 84 6.27 15.77 11.17
C ASN A 84 4.89 15.27 11.64
N ALA A 85 3.81 15.95 11.24
CA ALA A 85 2.44 15.53 11.53
C ALA A 85 2.15 14.13 10.97
N ASN A 86 2.49 13.90 9.70
CA ASN A 86 2.36 12.59 9.05
C ASN A 86 3.15 11.49 9.77
N ASN A 87 4.39 11.76 10.13
CA ASN A 87 5.27 10.77 10.75
C ASN A 87 4.83 10.44 12.19
N GLN A 88 4.33 11.44 12.94
CA GLN A 88 3.73 11.20 14.25
C GLN A 88 2.46 10.37 14.14
N PHE A 89 1.56 10.71 13.22
CA PHE A 89 0.37 9.90 12.93
C PHE A 89 0.73 8.46 12.54
N ALA A 90 1.79 8.26 11.74
CA ALA A 90 2.25 6.93 11.36
C ALA A 90 2.56 6.06 12.58
N ILE A 91 3.23 6.62 13.59
CA ILE A 91 3.58 5.90 14.82
C ILE A 91 2.35 5.66 15.69
N ASP A 92 1.49 6.66 15.85
CA ASP A 92 0.27 6.53 16.65
C ASP A 92 -0.67 5.46 16.09
N LEU A 93 -0.87 5.45 14.77
CA LEU A 93 -1.66 4.42 14.09
C LEU A 93 -1.02 3.03 14.21
N TYR A 94 0.29 2.94 13.97
CA TYR A 94 1.04 1.69 14.11
C TYR A 94 0.90 1.10 15.53
N GLN A 95 1.09 1.92 16.54
CA GLN A 95 0.93 1.48 17.94
C GLN A 95 -0.52 1.13 18.23
N ARG A 96 -1.49 1.84 17.65
CA ARG A 96 -2.91 1.54 17.81
C ARG A 96 -3.29 0.19 17.20
N ILE A 97 -2.84 -0.11 15.99
CA ILE A 97 -3.05 -1.41 15.33
C ILE A 97 -2.46 -2.53 16.20
N ASN A 98 -1.25 -2.37 16.72
CA ASN A 98 -0.59 -3.38 17.55
C ASN A 98 -1.22 -3.56 18.96
N LYS A 99 -2.02 -2.62 19.45
CA LYS A 99 -2.79 -2.79 20.70
C LYS A 99 -3.99 -3.73 20.56
N GLN A 100 -4.48 -3.95 19.34
CA GLN A 100 -5.53 -4.93 19.09
C GLN A 100 -4.93 -6.34 19.13
N ALA A 101 -5.26 -7.13 20.15
CA ALA A 101 -4.62 -8.42 20.44
C ALA A 101 -4.56 -9.41 19.25
N LYS A 102 -5.57 -9.39 18.37
CA LYS A 102 -5.60 -10.21 17.16
C LYS A 102 -4.68 -9.69 16.03
N GLN A 103 -4.32 -8.42 16.07
CA GLN A 103 -3.48 -7.77 15.04
C GLN A 103 -1.99 -7.80 15.41
N ALA A 104 -1.65 -7.87 16.71
CA ALA A 104 -0.27 -7.86 17.18
C ALA A 104 0.58 -9.04 16.66
N GLU A 105 -0.06 -10.17 16.30
CA GLU A 105 0.57 -11.37 15.75
C GLU A 105 0.60 -11.39 14.22
N ASN A 106 -0.16 -10.51 13.57
CA ASN A 106 -0.24 -10.41 12.12
C ASN A 106 0.80 -9.43 11.56
N ASN A 107 1.03 -9.52 10.26
CA ASN A 107 1.77 -8.49 9.55
C ASN A 107 0.98 -7.20 9.54
N VAL A 108 1.68 -6.06 9.55
CA VAL A 108 1.10 -4.72 9.45
C VAL A 108 1.66 -4.05 8.20
N PHE A 109 0.80 -3.41 7.42
CA PHE A 109 1.25 -2.59 6.29
C PHE A 109 0.20 -1.54 5.95
N PHE A 110 0.57 -0.28 5.96
CA PHE A 110 -0.29 0.84 5.60
C PHE A 110 0.52 2.03 5.06
N SER A 111 -0.17 3.00 4.46
CA SER A 111 0.43 4.25 4.01
C SER A 111 -0.07 5.41 4.87
N PRO A 112 0.75 5.92 5.80
CA PRO A 112 0.36 7.09 6.59
C PRO A 112 0.19 8.32 5.72
N TYR A 113 1.06 8.52 4.72
CA TYR A 113 0.97 9.64 3.80
C TYR A 113 -0.35 9.67 3.03
N SER A 114 -0.77 8.53 2.48
CA SER A 114 -2.02 8.45 1.73
C SER A 114 -3.23 8.70 2.63
N LEU A 115 -3.26 8.09 3.83
CA LEU A 115 -4.30 8.33 4.84
C LEU A 115 -4.34 9.78 5.29
N SER A 116 -3.18 10.37 5.63
CA SER A 116 -3.09 11.77 6.05
C SER A 116 -3.60 12.72 4.95
N THR A 117 -3.28 12.46 3.68
CA THR A 117 -3.78 13.27 2.56
C THR A 117 -5.31 13.14 2.41
N ALA A 118 -5.87 11.93 2.47
CA ALA A 118 -7.31 11.71 2.41
C ALA A 118 -8.06 12.40 3.55
N MET A 119 -7.49 12.31 4.77
CA MET A 119 -8.09 12.93 5.95
C MET A 119 -7.93 14.45 5.96
N ALA A 120 -6.92 15.01 5.29
CA ALA A 120 -6.83 16.46 5.10
C ALA A 120 -7.96 17.01 4.21
N MET A 121 -8.43 16.23 3.23
CA MET A 121 -9.63 16.58 2.47
C MET A 121 -10.88 16.58 3.36
N LEU A 122 -11.01 15.59 4.25
CA LEU A 122 -12.12 15.55 5.21
C LEU A 122 -12.03 16.67 6.27
N TYR A 123 -10.83 17.01 6.71
CA TYR A 123 -10.55 18.14 7.61
C TYR A 123 -10.98 19.47 7.00
N ALA A 124 -10.78 19.66 5.69
CA ALA A 124 -11.25 20.85 4.97
C ALA A 124 -12.78 20.98 4.90
N ALA A 125 -13.51 19.87 5.10
CA ALA A 125 -14.97 19.81 5.14
C ALA A 125 -15.54 20.09 6.53
N ALA A 126 -14.73 19.94 7.60
CA ALA A 126 -15.16 19.90 8.98
C ALA A 126 -15.14 21.28 9.66
N GLU A 127 -16.04 21.47 10.62
CA GLU A 127 -16.08 22.61 11.53
C GLU A 127 -16.18 22.16 13.00
N GLY A 128 -16.08 23.12 13.91
CA GLY A 128 -16.30 22.91 15.34
C GLY A 128 -15.42 21.81 15.96
N GLU A 129 -16.04 20.97 16.78
CA GLU A 129 -15.35 19.89 17.51
C GLU A 129 -14.90 18.78 16.57
N THR A 130 -15.63 18.49 15.49
CA THR A 130 -15.22 17.52 14.46
C THR A 130 -13.87 17.89 13.87
N LYS A 131 -13.70 19.15 13.48
CA LYS A 131 -12.44 19.69 12.97
C LYS A 131 -11.30 19.58 13.98
N GLN A 132 -11.55 19.93 15.23
CA GLN A 132 -10.56 19.86 16.31
C GLN A 132 -10.08 18.42 16.57
N GLN A 133 -11.02 17.44 16.57
CA GLN A 133 -10.67 16.04 16.77
C GLN A 133 -9.84 15.49 15.61
N ILE A 134 -10.20 15.79 14.36
CA ILE A 134 -9.40 15.40 13.18
C ILE A 134 -8.01 16.03 13.26
N GLN A 135 -7.92 17.35 13.53
CA GLN A 135 -6.66 18.07 13.65
C GLN A 135 -5.73 17.43 14.68
N LYS A 136 -6.26 17.13 15.87
CA LYS A 136 -5.49 16.53 16.97
C LYS A 136 -5.02 15.11 16.62
N THR A 137 -5.88 14.29 16.05
CA THR A 137 -5.57 12.88 15.70
C THR A 137 -4.50 12.78 14.62
N PHE A 138 -4.51 13.69 13.66
CA PHE A 138 -3.54 13.74 12.56
C PHE A 138 -2.39 14.73 12.80
N HIS A 139 -2.33 15.40 13.96
CA HIS A 139 -1.33 16.42 14.32
C HIS A 139 -1.24 17.58 13.33
N TYR A 140 -2.32 17.88 12.60
CA TYR A 140 -2.28 18.87 11.52
C TYR A 140 -1.93 20.27 12.04
N PRO A 141 -1.05 21.00 11.33
CA PRO A 141 -0.94 22.43 11.51
C PRO A 141 -2.23 23.14 11.06
N THR A 142 -2.27 24.46 11.18
CA THR A 142 -3.42 25.24 10.68
C THR A 142 -3.62 25.04 9.19
N PRO A 143 -4.86 25.21 8.64
CA PRO A 143 -5.12 25.04 7.21
C PRO A 143 -4.24 25.91 6.30
N ALA A 144 -3.86 27.10 6.77
CA ALA A 144 -2.97 28.01 6.03
C ALA A 144 -1.56 27.42 5.80
N ILE A 145 -1.09 26.57 6.73
CA ILE A 145 0.16 25.84 6.58
C ILE A 145 -0.10 24.48 5.90
N LEU A 146 -1.13 23.75 6.33
CA LEU A 146 -1.40 22.40 5.83
C LEU A 146 -1.60 22.37 4.31
N ASN A 147 -2.50 23.21 3.78
CA ASN A 147 -2.96 23.12 2.41
C ASN A 147 -1.84 23.29 1.35
N PRO A 148 -1.09 24.42 1.30
CA PRO A 148 -0.07 24.59 0.27
C PRO A 148 1.11 23.63 0.42
N ASN A 149 1.44 23.21 1.64
CA ASN A 149 2.53 22.29 1.88
C ASN A 149 2.15 20.83 1.60
N SER A 150 0.87 20.45 1.77
CA SER A 150 0.33 19.18 1.26
C SER A 150 0.35 19.15 -0.26
N ALA A 151 0.06 20.28 -0.93
CA ALA A 151 0.16 20.41 -2.38
C ALA A 151 1.61 20.17 -2.88
N ALA A 152 2.59 20.72 -2.18
CA ALA A 152 4.01 20.50 -2.50
C ALA A 152 4.40 19.02 -2.39
N LEU A 153 3.97 18.33 -1.33
CA LEU A 153 4.18 16.88 -1.17
C LEU A 153 3.43 16.08 -2.23
N TYR A 154 2.17 16.46 -2.54
CA TYR A 154 1.42 15.83 -3.62
C TYR A 154 2.16 15.95 -4.96
N ASN A 155 2.64 17.13 -5.31
CA ASN A 155 3.40 17.35 -6.54
C ASN A 155 4.71 16.55 -6.55
N GLN A 156 5.41 16.50 -5.43
CA GLN A 156 6.65 15.73 -5.31
C GLN A 156 6.42 14.23 -5.56
N PHE A 157 5.37 13.64 -4.98
CA PHE A 157 5.19 12.18 -4.99
C PHE A 157 4.35 11.66 -6.15
N ASN A 158 3.44 12.48 -6.70
CA ASN A 158 2.55 12.04 -7.79
C ASN A 158 2.99 12.53 -9.18
N LYS A 159 4.00 13.40 -9.26
CA LYS A 159 4.60 13.75 -10.54
C LYS A 159 5.30 12.52 -11.13
N PRO A 160 5.13 12.23 -12.44
CA PRO A 160 5.81 11.12 -13.09
C PRO A 160 7.32 11.13 -12.83
N ASN A 161 7.85 10.01 -12.33
CA ASN A 161 9.27 9.84 -12.01
C ASN A 161 9.83 8.63 -12.79
N PRO A 162 11.00 8.73 -13.45
CA PRO A 162 11.58 7.63 -14.21
C PRO A 162 12.14 6.49 -13.34
N ASN A 163 12.32 6.72 -12.05
CA ASN A 163 12.99 5.79 -11.14
C ASN A 163 12.00 4.99 -10.27
N TYR A 164 10.79 5.53 -10.06
CA TYR A 164 9.73 4.85 -9.31
C TYR A 164 8.35 5.26 -9.82
N ASP A 165 7.36 4.50 -9.43
CA ASP A 165 5.96 4.73 -9.73
C ASP A 165 5.18 4.71 -8.40
N LEU A 166 4.73 5.87 -7.99
CA LEU A 166 3.89 6.05 -6.81
C LEU A 166 2.58 6.68 -7.27
N SER A 167 1.48 6.02 -6.98
CA SER A 167 0.15 6.53 -7.25
C SER A 167 -0.68 6.48 -5.97
N THR A 168 -1.15 7.63 -5.54
CA THR A 168 -2.10 7.76 -4.43
C THR A 168 -3.46 8.15 -4.96
N VAL A 169 -4.48 7.40 -4.59
CA VAL A 169 -5.87 7.63 -4.99
C VAL A 169 -6.67 8.01 -3.76
N ASN A 170 -7.10 9.26 -3.71
CA ASN A 170 -7.88 9.83 -2.62
C ASN A 170 -9.16 10.39 -3.21
N ASP A 171 -10.21 9.56 -3.31
CA ASP A 171 -11.46 9.93 -3.95
C ASP A 171 -12.61 9.93 -2.95
N LEU A 172 -13.40 10.99 -3.00
CA LEU A 172 -14.66 11.09 -2.28
C LEU A 172 -15.82 10.78 -3.23
N TRP A 173 -16.50 9.67 -2.96
CA TRP A 173 -17.66 9.22 -3.71
C TRP A 173 -18.92 9.57 -2.94
N MET A 174 -19.87 10.21 -3.61
CA MET A 174 -21.06 10.74 -2.97
C MET A 174 -22.32 10.23 -3.63
N ARG A 175 -23.35 10.10 -2.83
CA ARG A 175 -24.69 9.83 -3.35
C ARG A 175 -25.16 10.98 -4.24
N GLN A 176 -25.68 10.63 -5.42
CA GLN A 176 -26.30 11.58 -6.33
C GLN A 176 -27.39 12.42 -5.61
N GLY A 177 -27.43 13.71 -5.89
CA GLY A 177 -28.30 14.68 -5.23
C GLY A 177 -27.68 15.38 -4.02
N LEU A 178 -26.51 14.96 -3.54
CA LEU A 178 -25.69 15.74 -2.62
C LEU A 178 -24.84 16.72 -3.43
N SER A 179 -24.84 17.98 -3.03
CA SER A 179 -24.07 19.04 -3.71
C SER A 179 -23.11 19.66 -2.70
N PRO A 180 -21.79 19.38 -2.81
CA PRO A 180 -20.81 20.04 -1.97
C PRO A 180 -20.76 21.53 -2.23
N ASN A 181 -20.35 22.29 -1.23
CA ASN A 181 -20.04 23.71 -1.38
C ASN A 181 -18.88 23.90 -2.37
N GLN A 182 -18.99 24.89 -3.26
CA GLN A 182 -17.98 25.15 -4.28
C GLN A 182 -16.60 25.43 -3.67
N SER A 183 -16.55 26.19 -2.58
CA SER A 183 -15.30 26.49 -1.85
C SER A 183 -14.57 25.25 -1.34
N TYR A 184 -15.32 24.20 -0.93
CA TYR A 184 -14.76 22.91 -0.57
C TYR A 184 -14.16 22.18 -1.78
N LEU A 185 -14.93 22.11 -2.89
CA LEU A 185 -14.46 21.50 -4.13
C LEU A 185 -13.18 22.18 -4.66
N ASP A 186 -13.15 23.51 -4.62
CA ASP A 186 -11.99 24.30 -5.03
C ASP A 186 -10.76 23.98 -4.13
N THR A 187 -10.95 23.83 -2.82
CA THR A 187 -9.89 23.47 -1.88
C THR A 187 -9.32 22.09 -2.17
N VAL A 188 -10.19 21.08 -2.34
CA VAL A 188 -9.78 19.72 -2.64
C VAL A 188 -9.01 19.63 -3.97
N LYS A 189 -9.55 20.24 -5.02
CA LYS A 189 -8.90 20.27 -6.32
C LYS A 189 -7.58 21.03 -6.30
N ARG A 190 -7.54 22.16 -5.59
CA ARG A 190 -6.39 23.06 -5.57
C ARG A 190 -5.20 22.46 -4.85
N TYR A 191 -5.40 21.74 -3.73
CA TYR A 191 -4.30 21.37 -2.84
C TYR A 191 -4.03 19.87 -2.72
N TYR A 192 -4.99 19.00 -3.07
CA TYR A 192 -4.88 17.57 -2.76
C TYR A 192 -4.93 16.64 -3.98
N GLY A 193 -5.23 17.18 -5.15
CA GLY A 193 -5.41 16.36 -6.36
C GLY A 193 -6.57 15.34 -6.25
N GLY A 194 -7.39 15.46 -5.20
CA GLY A 194 -8.51 14.56 -4.94
C GLY A 194 -9.69 14.83 -5.87
N GLN A 195 -10.48 13.81 -6.12
CA GLN A 195 -11.70 13.91 -6.91
C GLN A 195 -12.92 13.71 -6.04
N VAL A 196 -14.00 14.41 -6.40
CA VAL A 196 -15.31 14.26 -5.77
C VAL A 196 -16.29 13.82 -6.87
N THR A 197 -16.82 12.61 -6.74
CA THR A 197 -17.64 11.99 -7.78
C THR A 197 -19.01 11.58 -7.22
N ASN A 198 -20.08 11.98 -7.92
CA ASN A 198 -21.45 11.60 -7.60
C ASN A 198 -21.81 10.28 -8.28
N LEU A 199 -22.34 9.32 -7.49
CA LEU A 199 -22.84 8.04 -7.95
C LEU A 199 -24.26 7.79 -7.41
N ASP A 200 -25.04 7.00 -8.12
CA ASP A 200 -26.40 6.63 -7.71
C ASP A 200 -26.40 5.51 -6.67
N PHE A 201 -25.97 5.83 -5.44
CA PHE A 201 -26.00 4.88 -4.33
C PHE A 201 -27.43 4.47 -3.95
N ALA A 202 -28.41 5.35 -4.13
CA ALA A 202 -29.79 5.12 -3.68
C ALA A 202 -30.47 4.02 -4.49
N SER A 203 -30.38 4.08 -5.84
CA SER A 203 -31.08 3.15 -6.73
C SER A 203 -30.16 2.06 -7.29
N ARG A 204 -28.83 2.30 -7.33
CA ARG A 204 -27.84 1.44 -7.96
C ARG A 204 -26.59 1.25 -7.10
N PRO A 205 -26.71 0.75 -5.85
CA PRO A 205 -25.58 0.63 -4.93
C PRO A 205 -24.49 -0.31 -5.47
N GLU A 206 -24.84 -1.49 -5.99
CA GLU A 206 -23.87 -2.45 -6.50
C GLU A 206 -23.15 -1.98 -7.80
N PRO A 207 -23.81 -1.46 -8.83
CA PRO A 207 -23.12 -0.81 -9.96
C PRO A 207 -22.21 0.36 -9.54
N SER A 208 -22.58 1.11 -8.51
CA SER A 208 -21.75 2.18 -7.97
C SER A 208 -20.48 1.64 -7.32
N ARG A 209 -20.59 0.58 -6.51
CA ARG A 209 -19.46 -0.15 -5.92
C ARG A 209 -18.49 -0.64 -7.01
N GLN A 210 -19.02 -1.27 -8.05
CA GLN A 210 -18.22 -1.77 -9.17
C GLN A 210 -17.49 -0.64 -9.92
N THR A 211 -18.13 0.52 -10.07
CA THR A 211 -17.52 1.72 -10.66
C THR A 211 -16.34 2.19 -9.81
N ILE A 212 -16.51 2.25 -8.49
CA ILE A 212 -15.45 2.61 -7.55
C ILE A 212 -14.28 1.62 -7.66
N ASN A 213 -14.54 0.32 -7.54
CA ASN A 213 -13.50 -0.70 -7.62
C ASN A 213 -12.75 -0.65 -8.96
N LYS A 214 -13.45 -0.49 -10.07
CA LYS A 214 -12.82 -0.35 -11.40
C LYS A 214 -11.90 0.86 -11.48
N THR A 215 -12.29 1.99 -10.91
CA THR A 215 -11.46 3.20 -10.89
C THR A 215 -10.20 2.97 -10.06
N ILE A 216 -10.33 2.39 -8.87
CA ILE A 216 -9.20 2.04 -8.01
C ILE A 216 -8.25 1.04 -8.69
N ALA A 217 -8.81 -0.01 -9.29
CA ALA A 217 -8.01 -1.02 -10.01
C ALA A 217 -7.18 -0.39 -11.14
N ASN A 218 -7.76 0.54 -11.90
CA ASN A 218 -7.05 1.24 -12.97
C ASN A 218 -5.90 2.11 -12.43
N HIS A 219 -6.13 2.87 -11.37
CA HIS A 219 -5.12 3.75 -10.76
C HIS A 219 -4.01 2.95 -10.06
N THR A 220 -4.33 1.79 -9.52
CA THR A 220 -3.35 0.91 -8.84
C THR A 220 -2.77 -0.16 -9.78
N LYS A 221 -2.92 0.01 -11.10
CA LYS A 221 -2.39 -0.93 -12.12
C LYS A 221 -2.79 -2.39 -11.87
N GLN A 222 -4.04 -2.60 -11.48
CA GLN A 222 -4.65 -3.89 -11.13
C GLN A 222 -4.05 -4.57 -9.87
N MET A 223 -3.23 -3.85 -9.10
CA MET A 223 -2.71 -4.38 -7.83
C MET A 223 -3.79 -4.44 -6.74
N ILE A 224 -4.78 -3.53 -6.81
CA ILE A 224 -5.95 -3.52 -5.93
C ILE A 224 -7.20 -3.66 -6.81
N PRO A 225 -7.54 -4.87 -7.26
CA PRO A 225 -8.69 -5.09 -8.14
C PRO A 225 -10.02 -4.89 -7.44
N GLU A 226 -10.07 -5.08 -6.12
CA GLU A 226 -11.25 -4.88 -5.27
C GLU A 226 -10.84 -4.23 -3.95
N LEU A 227 -11.36 -3.00 -3.73
CA LEU A 227 -11.22 -2.26 -2.48
C LEU A 227 -12.49 -2.40 -1.62
N LEU A 228 -13.65 -2.27 -2.25
CA LEU A 228 -14.95 -2.33 -1.62
C LEU A 228 -15.55 -3.72 -1.80
N PRO A 229 -15.73 -4.53 -0.73
CA PRO A 229 -16.38 -5.83 -0.84
C PRO A 229 -17.89 -5.68 -1.15
N GLU A 230 -18.51 -6.78 -1.58
CA GLU A 230 -19.94 -6.82 -1.87
C GLU A 230 -20.77 -6.35 -0.65
N GLY A 231 -21.80 -5.54 -0.92
CA GLY A 231 -22.68 -4.99 0.13
C GLY A 231 -22.09 -3.84 0.95
N SER A 232 -20.87 -3.36 0.66
CA SER A 232 -20.27 -2.20 1.35
C SER A 232 -20.99 -0.88 1.03
N ILE A 233 -21.60 -0.76 -0.14
CA ILE A 233 -22.43 0.39 -0.52
C ILE A 233 -23.88 0.00 -0.32
N LYS A 234 -24.62 0.81 0.45
CA LYS A 234 -26.06 0.66 0.71
C LYS A 234 -26.84 1.82 0.09
N SER A 235 -28.13 1.64 -0.12
CA SER A 235 -29.00 2.74 -0.58
C SER A 235 -29.04 3.94 0.37
N SER A 236 -28.73 3.73 1.65
CA SER A 236 -28.61 4.79 2.67
C SER A 236 -27.24 5.47 2.70
N THR A 237 -26.20 4.88 2.10
CA THR A 237 -24.83 5.44 2.10
C THR A 237 -24.84 6.85 1.52
N ALA A 238 -24.31 7.81 2.26
CA ALA A 238 -24.23 9.21 1.84
C ALA A 238 -22.92 9.49 1.10
N ALA A 239 -21.79 9.07 1.68
CA ALA A 239 -20.45 9.26 1.11
C ALA A 239 -19.52 8.13 1.51
N VAL A 240 -18.55 7.85 0.65
CA VAL A 240 -17.45 6.91 0.89
C VAL A 240 -16.14 7.58 0.51
N LEU A 241 -15.20 7.60 1.45
CA LEU A 241 -13.83 8.02 1.18
C LEU A 241 -13.00 6.77 0.89
N THR A 242 -12.47 6.67 -0.31
CA THR A 242 -11.54 5.61 -0.69
C THR A 242 -10.11 6.11 -0.69
N ASN A 243 -9.24 5.32 -0.09
CA ASN A 243 -7.82 5.58 -0.05
C ASN A 243 -7.07 4.32 -0.49
N ALA A 244 -6.44 4.39 -1.65
CA ALA A 244 -5.66 3.30 -2.21
C ALA A 244 -4.30 3.84 -2.65
N VAL A 245 -3.27 3.05 -2.43
CA VAL A 245 -1.91 3.45 -2.77
C VAL A 245 -1.14 2.30 -3.39
N TYR A 246 -0.43 2.62 -4.44
CA TYR A 246 0.45 1.72 -5.17
C TYR A 246 1.85 2.31 -5.23
N PHE A 247 2.84 1.47 -4.97
CA PHE A 247 4.25 1.83 -5.11
C PHE A 247 5.01 0.74 -5.84
N LYS A 248 5.84 1.17 -6.81
CA LYS A 248 6.83 0.34 -7.50
C LYS A 248 8.15 1.09 -7.57
N GLY A 249 9.23 0.46 -7.13
CA GLY A 249 10.57 1.03 -7.21
C GLY A 249 11.62 -0.08 -7.34
N ASP A 250 12.55 0.06 -8.28
CA ASP A 250 13.69 -0.83 -8.37
C ASP A 250 14.74 -0.44 -7.33
N TRP A 251 15.43 -1.42 -6.73
CA TRP A 251 16.57 -1.13 -5.87
C TRP A 251 17.66 -0.37 -6.65
N LYS A 252 18.33 0.58 -6.02
CA LYS A 252 19.52 1.22 -6.58
C LYS A 252 20.54 0.18 -7.05
N SER A 253 20.59 -0.91 -6.35
CA SER A 253 21.40 -2.06 -6.69
C SER A 253 20.63 -3.33 -6.31
N ALA A 254 20.23 -4.13 -7.31
CA ALA A 254 19.47 -5.35 -7.13
C ALA A 254 20.23 -6.41 -6.31
N PHE A 255 19.49 -7.32 -5.66
CA PHE A 255 20.08 -8.48 -5.00
C PHE A 255 20.65 -9.45 -6.05
N ALA A 256 21.70 -10.16 -5.67
CA ALA A 256 22.36 -11.13 -6.55
C ALA A 256 21.50 -12.39 -6.80
N GLY A 257 20.65 -12.73 -5.85
CA GLY A 257 19.74 -13.88 -5.90
C GLY A 257 19.11 -14.16 -4.55
N SER A 258 18.44 -15.31 -4.45
CA SER A 258 17.82 -15.77 -3.19
C SER A 258 18.04 -17.28 -3.00
N TYR A 259 18.04 -17.73 -1.74
CA TYR A 259 18.16 -19.14 -1.36
C TYR A 259 17.11 -19.51 -0.31
N LYS A 260 16.86 -20.79 -0.13
CA LYS A 260 15.98 -21.27 0.94
C LYS A 260 16.65 -21.05 2.31
N SER A 261 15.93 -20.42 3.22
CA SER A 261 16.36 -20.21 4.62
C SER A 261 15.14 -20.23 5.54
N ASP A 262 15.39 -20.30 6.84
CA ASP A 262 14.34 -20.27 7.83
C ASP A 262 14.12 -18.84 8.33
N PHE A 263 12.85 -18.50 8.53
CA PHE A 263 12.39 -17.30 9.20
C PHE A 263 11.70 -17.70 10.49
N ILE A 264 12.17 -17.21 11.62
CA ILE A 264 11.54 -17.45 12.92
C ILE A 264 10.47 -16.41 13.13
N ASP A 265 9.21 -16.81 13.09
CA ASP A 265 8.06 -15.92 13.20
C ASP A 265 7.89 -15.31 14.61
N TYR A 266 6.88 -14.45 14.74
CA TYR A 266 6.56 -13.77 16.00
C TYR A 266 6.27 -14.73 17.17
N ASP A 267 5.73 -15.90 16.90
CA ASP A 267 5.39 -16.93 17.89
C ASP A 267 6.52 -17.93 18.13
N GLY A 268 7.61 -17.81 17.37
CA GLY A 268 8.80 -18.65 17.47
C GLY A 268 8.76 -19.89 16.57
N ASN A 269 7.85 -19.96 15.60
CA ASN A 269 7.80 -21.06 14.64
C ASN A 269 8.72 -20.76 13.45
N ASP A 270 9.34 -21.82 12.92
CA ASP A 270 10.17 -21.74 11.71
C ASP A 270 9.29 -21.85 10.45
N SER A 271 9.49 -20.93 9.51
CA SER A 271 8.92 -20.97 8.17
C SER A 271 10.02 -20.91 7.10
N ALA A 272 9.90 -21.75 6.07
CA ALA A 272 10.83 -21.74 4.95
C ALA A 272 10.54 -20.56 4.01
N VAL A 273 11.51 -19.67 3.85
CA VAL A 273 11.41 -18.47 3.03
C VAL A 273 12.46 -18.44 1.91
N LYS A 274 12.27 -17.59 0.92
CA LYS A 274 13.32 -17.20 -0.03
C LYS A 274 14.06 -15.99 0.54
N MET A 275 15.27 -16.21 1.02
CA MET A 275 16.15 -15.19 1.57
C MET A 275 17.01 -14.60 0.47
N MET A 276 16.83 -13.33 0.15
CA MET A 276 17.66 -12.58 -0.79
C MET A 276 18.98 -12.20 -0.11
N THR A 277 20.07 -12.23 -0.87
CA THR A 277 21.41 -11.91 -0.30
C THR A 277 22.14 -10.90 -1.14
N LYS A 278 22.91 -10.05 -0.47
CA LYS A 278 23.77 -9.07 -1.10
C LYS A 278 24.79 -8.50 -0.14
N THR A 279 26.05 -8.43 -0.56
CA THR A 279 27.10 -7.68 0.14
C THR A 279 27.37 -6.38 -0.59
N ALA A 280 27.15 -5.24 0.07
CA ALA A 280 27.37 -3.90 -0.50
C ALA A 280 27.49 -2.84 0.62
N ASN A 281 27.83 -1.61 0.20
CA ASN A 281 27.84 -0.47 1.09
C ASN A 281 26.44 0.09 1.29
N PHE A 282 25.99 0.17 2.55
CA PHE A 282 24.70 0.70 2.93
C PHE A 282 24.83 1.71 4.08
N GLY A 283 23.86 2.62 4.21
CA GLY A 283 23.65 3.38 5.43
C GLY A 283 23.24 2.43 6.54
N TYR A 284 23.99 2.44 7.63
CA TYR A 284 23.77 1.55 8.76
C TYR A 284 24.00 2.27 10.10
N THR A 285 23.17 1.95 11.06
CA THR A 285 23.36 2.29 12.48
C THR A 285 22.82 1.17 13.36
N GLU A 286 23.31 1.08 14.58
CA GLU A 286 22.79 0.16 15.59
C GLU A 286 22.91 0.75 16.98
N ASP A 287 22.07 0.25 17.88
CA ASP A 287 22.18 0.44 19.32
C ASP A 287 22.00 -0.92 20.03
N GLU A 288 21.92 -0.94 21.35
CA GLU A 288 21.76 -2.18 22.13
C GLU A 288 20.46 -2.96 21.81
N LYS A 289 19.48 -2.30 21.17
CA LYS A 289 18.13 -2.86 20.94
C LYS A 289 17.87 -3.23 19.48
N VAL A 290 18.42 -2.46 18.54
CA VAL A 290 18.11 -2.60 17.12
C VAL A 290 19.33 -2.45 16.23
N LYS A 291 19.26 -3.08 15.05
CA LYS A 291 20.02 -2.76 13.84
C LYS A 291 19.12 -2.03 12.86
N VAL A 292 19.60 -0.95 12.25
CA VAL A 292 18.83 -0.16 11.29
C VAL A 292 19.61 -0.01 9.99
N LEU A 293 18.97 -0.38 8.88
CA LEU A 293 19.58 -0.40 7.56
C LEU A 293 18.80 0.48 6.59
N ASN A 294 19.52 1.20 5.73
CA ASN A 294 18.96 2.00 4.64
C ASN A 294 19.21 1.31 3.30
N LEU A 295 18.14 0.86 2.63
CA LEU A 295 18.15 0.32 1.27
C LEU A 295 17.62 1.38 0.30
N PRO A 296 18.46 2.06 -0.46
CA PRO A 296 18.02 3.06 -1.42
C PRO A 296 17.39 2.42 -2.66
N TYR A 297 16.31 3.04 -3.16
CA TYR A 297 15.78 2.80 -4.48
C TYR A 297 16.56 3.54 -5.55
N LYS A 298 16.38 3.15 -6.81
CA LYS A 298 16.99 3.82 -7.97
C LYS A 298 16.63 5.31 -7.97
N GLY A 299 17.61 6.17 -8.23
CA GLY A 299 17.44 7.62 -8.21
C GLY A 299 17.71 8.27 -6.86
N ASP A 300 17.84 7.51 -5.79
CA ASP A 300 18.13 7.99 -4.42
C ASP A 300 17.05 8.91 -3.80
N ASP A 301 15.91 9.10 -4.45
CA ASP A 301 14.81 9.90 -3.89
C ASP A 301 14.15 9.19 -2.70
N LEU A 302 14.01 7.87 -2.79
CA LEU A 302 13.32 7.04 -1.79
C LEU A 302 14.24 5.94 -1.27
N SER A 303 13.98 5.51 -0.03
CA SER A 303 14.66 4.37 0.58
C SER A 303 13.70 3.50 1.38
N MET A 304 13.98 2.19 1.44
CA MET A 304 13.43 1.33 2.48
C MET A 304 14.35 1.35 3.69
N ILE A 305 13.82 1.75 4.84
CA ILE A 305 14.51 1.62 6.13
C ILE A 305 14.03 0.33 6.78
N VAL A 306 14.95 -0.52 7.19
CA VAL A 306 14.63 -1.78 7.90
C VAL A 306 15.15 -1.68 9.33
N ILE A 307 14.27 -1.90 10.31
CA ILE A 307 14.59 -1.88 11.74
C ILE A 307 14.44 -3.30 12.28
N LEU A 308 15.56 -3.91 12.64
CA LEU A 308 15.64 -5.29 13.10
C LEU A 308 16.00 -5.33 14.59
N PRO A 309 15.14 -5.89 15.46
CA PRO A 309 15.50 -6.08 16.86
C PRO A 309 16.78 -6.91 17.01
N GLN A 310 17.68 -6.54 17.92
CA GLN A 310 18.88 -7.33 18.24
C GLN A 310 18.49 -8.69 18.81
N SER A 311 17.55 -8.69 19.77
CA SER A 311 17.02 -9.92 20.37
C SER A 311 15.93 -10.54 19.51
N LYS A 312 15.79 -11.87 19.57
CA LYS A 312 14.74 -12.63 18.87
C LYS A 312 13.47 -12.73 19.74
N GLY A 313 12.35 -12.98 19.05
CA GLY A 313 11.08 -13.36 19.65
C GLY A 313 10.16 -12.21 20.02
N LYS A 314 8.96 -12.59 20.46
CA LYS A 314 7.80 -11.73 20.72
C LYS A 314 8.08 -10.54 21.63
N LEU A 315 8.81 -10.75 22.74
CA LEU A 315 9.06 -9.68 23.72
C LEU A 315 9.93 -8.55 23.16
N ALA A 316 10.92 -8.89 22.32
CA ALA A 316 11.78 -7.88 21.69
C ALA A 316 10.98 -6.99 20.74
N MET A 317 10.11 -7.59 19.92
CA MET A 317 9.24 -6.84 19.01
C MET A 317 8.21 -6.00 19.78
N GLN A 318 7.58 -6.52 20.83
CA GLN A 318 6.65 -5.77 21.68
C GLN A 318 7.31 -4.57 22.35
N ALA A 319 8.55 -4.74 22.84
CA ALA A 319 9.31 -3.66 23.43
C ALA A 319 9.67 -2.58 22.40
N LEU A 320 10.03 -2.98 21.16
CA LEU A 320 10.31 -2.06 20.07
C LEU A 320 9.04 -1.28 19.70
N VAL A 321 7.91 -1.95 19.47
CA VAL A 321 6.62 -1.31 19.12
C VAL A 321 6.22 -0.28 20.18
N LYS A 322 6.30 -0.65 21.47
CA LYS A 322 5.90 0.23 22.58
C LYS A 322 6.71 1.51 22.67
N ASN A 323 8.01 1.43 22.39
CA ASN A 323 8.96 2.54 22.60
C ASN A 323 9.29 3.29 21.30
N LEU A 324 8.78 2.86 20.15
CA LEU A 324 9.06 3.52 18.86
C LEU A 324 8.44 4.91 18.84
N SER A 325 9.23 5.89 18.39
CA SER A 325 8.78 7.26 18.14
C SER A 325 9.34 7.80 16.83
N ALA A 326 8.69 8.84 16.28
CA ALA A 326 9.15 9.50 15.07
C ALA A 326 10.55 10.12 15.26
N ASP A 327 10.80 10.72 16.45
CA ASP A 327 12.11 11.29 16.79
C ASP A 327 13.20 10.22 16.83
N GLN A 328 12.91 9.04 17.37
CA GLN A 328 13.89 7.96 17.44
C GLN A 328 14.24 7.43 16.04
N ILE A 329 13.24 7.29 15.16
CA ILE A 329 13.47 6.94 13.75
C ILE A 329 14.35 8.01 13.09
N GLY A 330 14.05 9.29 13.30
CA GLY A 330 14.85 10.40 12.83
C GLY A 330 16.30 10.31 13.32
N GLN A 331 16.52 10.08 14.61
CA GLN A 331 17.86 9.91 15.18
C GLN A 331 18.62 8.76 14.55
N TRP A 332 18.01 7.58 14.39
CA TRP A 332 18.67 6.45 13.72
C TRP A 332 19.05 6.77 12.28
N THR A 333 18.12 7.34 11.50
CA THR A 333 18.36 7.61 10.08
C THR A 333 19.41 8.70 9.86
N HIS A 334 19.48 9.74 10.72
CA HIS A 334 20.50 10.79 10.64
C HIS A 334 21.89 10.33 11.11
N ASN A 335 21.97 9.36 12.01
CA ASN A 335 23.22 8.85 12.55
C ASN A 335 23.83 7.69 11.74
N MET A 336 23.21 7.32 10.62
CA MET A 336 23.72 6.24 9.77
C MET A 336 25.10 6.58 9.20
N LYS A 337 25.97 5.56 9.20
CA LYS A 337 27.27 5.59 8.53
C LYS A 337 27.29 4.57 7.40
N ILE A 338 28.04 4.83 6.37
CA ILE A 338 28.22 3.86 5.29
C ILE A 338 29.10 2.72 5.82
N LYS A 339 28.58 1.49 5.72
CA LYS A 339 29.24 0.25 6.13
C LYS A 339 29.15 -0.79 5.02
N ALA A 340 30.17 -1.64 4.91
CA ALA A 340 30.08 -2.86 4.12
C ALA A 340 29.22 -3.86 4.89
N VAL A 341 28.03 -4.17 4.36
CA VAL A 341 27.02 -5.02 5.03
C VAL A 341 26.79 -6.27 4.22
N ASP A 342 26.88 -7.44 4.88
CA ASP A 342 26.31 -8.69 4.38
C ASP A 342 24.81 -8.71 4.73
N LEU A 343 23.98 -8.41 3.73
CA LEU A 343 22.55 -8.24 3.87
C LEU A 343 21.82 -9.51 3.45
N GLN A 344 20.95 -9.98 4.34
CA GLN A 344 19.99 -11.05 4.10
C GLN A 344 18.58 -10.55 4.44
N LEU A 345 17.71 -10.46 3.44
CA LEU A 345 16.33 -9.96 3.55
C LEU A 345 15.37 -10.93 2.87
N PRO A 346 14.31 -11.40 3.53
CA PRO A 346 13.36 -12.32 2.89
C PRO A 346 12.58 -11.63 1.77
N LYS A 347 12.22 -12.40 0.72
CA LYS A 347 11.16 -12.00 -0.20
C LYS A 347 9.83 -12.07 0.53
N PHE A 348 8.99 -11.06 0.34
CA PHE A 348 7.66 -11.08 0.91
C PHE A 348 6.66 -10.30 0.07
N LYS A 349 5.40 -10.71 0.22
CA LYS A 349 4.24 -9.98 -0.30
C LYS A 349 3.25 -9.81 0.83
N MET A 350 2.74 -8.59 0.98
CA MET A 350 1.70 -8.29 1.97
C MET A 350 0.58 -7.51 1.30
N GLU A 351 -0.63 -7.84 1.69
CA GLU A 351 -1.85 -7.14 1.35
C GLU A 351 -2.63 -6.96 2.65
N GLN A 352 -2.92 -5.71 3.00
CA GLN A 352 -3.63 -5.37 4.22
C GLN A 352 -4.76 -4.41 3.90
N ASP A 353 -5.91 -4.67 4.47
CA ASP A 353 -7.09 -3.82 4.41
C ASP A 353 -7.55 -3.47 5.83
N TYR A 354 -7.92 -2.20 6.01
CA TYR A 354 -8.36 -1.69 7.30
C TYR A 354 -9.65 -0.89 7.14
N LYS A 355 -10.60 -1.16 8.04
CA LYS A 355 -11.68 -0.24 8.34
C LYS A 355 -11.14 0.79 9.33
N MET A 356 -10.89 1.99 8.84
CA MET A 356 -10.24 3.03 9.63
C MET A 356 -11.17 3.74 10.59
N ASP A 357 -12.48 3.68 10.38
CA ASP A 357 -13.49 4.36 11.21
C ASP A 357 -13.36 3.98 12.70
N GLU A 358 -13.29 2.70 13.04
CA GLU A 358 -13.11 2.24 14.43
C GLU A 358 -11.74 2.67 15.00
N LEU A 359 -10.67 2.46 14.23
CA LEU A 359 -9.31 2.80 14.65
C LEU A 359 -9.16 4.31 14.92
N LEU A 360 -9.65 5.14 14.01
CA LEU A 360 -9.57 6.61 14.12
C LEU A 360 -10.47 7.16 15.23
N ALA A 361 -11.67 6.56 15.43
CA ALA A 361 -12.53 6.90 16.55
C ALA A 361 -11.80 6.64 17.88
N GLU A 362 -11.16 5.49 18.02
CA GLU A 362 -10.38 5.11 19.21
C GLU A 362 -9.10 5.95 19.38
N MET A 363 -8.56 6.51 18.29
CA MET A 363 -7.42 7.44 18.32
C MET A 363 -7.80 8.87 18.71
N GLY A 364 -9.10 9.21 18.78
CA GLY A 364 -9.58 10.46 19.33
C GLY A 364 -10.50 11.30 18.45
N MET A 365 -11.07 10.72 17.38
CA MET A 365 -12.01 11.44 16.51
C MET A 365 -13.37 10.75 16.34
N PRO A 366 -14.03 10.28 17.42
CA PRO A 366 -15.29 9.55 17.32
C PRO A 366 -16.44 10.37 16.72
N ILE A 367 -16.45 11.69 16.92
CA ILE A 367 -17.54 12.56 16.44
C ILE A 367 -17.65 12.54 14.91
N ALA A 368 -16.56 12.39 14.18
CA ALA A 368 -16.59 12.33 12.72
C ALA A 368 -17.49 11.20 12.18
N PHE A 369 -17.76 10.17 12.97
CA PHE A 369 -18.48 8.94 12.61
C PHE A 369 -19.88 8.83 13.21
N ASP A 370 -20.35 9.84 13.93
CA ASP A 370 -21.67 9.83 14.55
C ASP A 370 -22.53 11.04 14.16
N SER A 371 -23.76 11.11 14.67
CA SER A 371 -24.74 12.14 14.35
C SER A 371 -24.38 13.57 14.82
N ARG A 372 -23.31 13.72 15.60
CA ARG A 372 -22.77 15.02 16.06
C ARG A 372 -21.76 15.60 15.09
N ALA A 373 -21.42 14.88 14.04
CA ALA A 373 -20.45 15.32 13.04
C ALA A 373 -20.88 16.64 12.40
N ASP A 374 -19.94 17.58 12.32
CA ASP A 374 -20.12 18.86 11.64
C ASP A 374 -19.21 18.93 10.41
N PHE A 375 -19.79 18.61 9.26
CA PHE A 375 -19.20 18.76 7.94
C PHE A 375 -19.91 19.85 7.13
N SER A 376 -20.30 20.93 7.79
CA SER A 376 -21.06 22.04 7.19
C SER A 376 -20.30 22.77 6.08
N LEU A 377 -18.96 22.77 6.08
CA LEU A 377 -18.18 23.29 4.96
C LEU A 377 -18.28 22.43 3.70
N PHE A 378 -18.56 21.14 3.87
CA PHE A 378 -18.88 20.27 2.75
C PHE A 378 -20.29 20.55 2.23
N ASN A 379 -21.32 20.49 3.09
CA ASN A 379 -22.71 20.74 2.77
C ASN A 379 -23.47 21.21 4.02
N ASN A 380 -24.04 22.39 3.97
CA ASN A 380 -24.76 22.98 5.09
C ASN A 380 -26.26 22.67 5.12
N LYS A 381 -26.77 21.85 4.18
CA LYS A 381 -28.20 21.54 4.06
C LYS A 381 -28.62 20.25 4.77
N LEU A 382 -27.68 19.34 4.97
CA LEU A 382 -27.93 18.03 5.56
C LEU A 382 -26.84 17.69 6.60
N PRO A 383 -27.22 17.15 7.77
CA PRO A 383 -26.25 16.58 8.69
C PRO A 383 -25.61 15.35 8.02
N LEU A 384 -24.28 15.34 7.95
CA LEU A 384 -23.51 14.27 7.34
C LEU A 384 -22.49 13.75 8.36
N ALA A 385 -22.34 12.45 8.42
CA ALA A 385 -21.25 11.77 9.10
C ALA A 385 -20.51 10.89 8.09
N VAL A 386 -19.29 10.50 8.41
CA VAL A 386 -18.54 9.55 7.59
C VAL A 386 -19.05 8.14 7.86
N ASP A 387 -19.57 7.46 6.84
CA ASP A 387 -20.07 6.09 6.97
C ASP A 387 -18.92 5.07 7.12
N SER A 388 -17.87 5.23 6.35
CA SER A 388 -16.69 4.35 6.37
C SER A 388 -15.47 4.99 5.71
N ILE A 389 -14.30 4.67 6.24
CA ILE A 389 -12.99 4.96 5.63
C ILE A 389 -12.29 3.63 5.41
N ILE A 390 -12.04 3.30 4.15
CA ILE A 390 -11.38 2.05 3.79
C ILE A 390 -9.99 2.36 3.25
N HIS A 391 -8.98 1.78 3.89
CA HIS A 391 -7.59 1.86 3.47
C HIS A 391 -7.09 0.48 3.07
N LYS A 392 -6.52 0.38 1.86
CA LYS A 392 -5.88 -0.85 1.39
C LYS A 392 -4.50 -0.54 0.84
N ALA A 393 -3.52 -1.31 1.28
CA ALA A 393 -2.15 -1.20 0.82
C ALA A 393 -1.60 -2.58 0.43
N VAL A 394 -0.84 -2.61 -0.66
CA VAL A 394 -0.20 -3.82 -1.19
C VAL A 394 1.27 -3.54 -1.42
N ILE A 395 2.13 -4.45 -0.98
CA ILE A 395 3.57 -4.42 -1.22
C ILE A 395 4.07 -5.81 -1.60
N GLU A 396 4.97 -5.85 -2.57
CA GLU A 396 5.74 -7.04 -2.92
C GLU A 396 7.21 -6.65 -3.00
N VAL A 397 8.07 -7.36 -2.28
CA VAL A 397 9.51 -7.11 -2.18
C VAL A 397 10.25 -8.31 -2.73
N ASP A 398 11.07 -8.09 -3.76
CA ASP A 398 11.87 -9.11 -4.41
C ASP A 398 13.31 -8.62 -4.72
N GLU A 399 14.08 -9.43 -5.45
CA GLU A 399 15.49 -9.16 -5.75
C GLU A 399 15.71 -7.88 -6.57
N LYS A 400 14.73 -7.45 -7.36
CA LYS A 400 14.84 -6.26 -8.22
C LYS A 400 14.41 -4.99 -7.52
N GLY A 401 13.43 -5.10 -6.60
CA GLY A 401 12.84 -3.95 -5.95
C GLY A 401 11.54 -4.25 -5.21
N THR A 402 10.69 -3.26 -5.18
CA THR A 402 9.31 -3.39 -4.73
C THR A 402 8.42 -3.45 -5.97
N VAL A 403 7.62 -4.51 -6.11
CA VAL A 403 6.79 -4.86 -7.27
C VAL A 403 7.59 -5.00 -8.59
N ALA A 404 8.29 -6.11 -8.76
CA ALA A 404 8.90 -6.50 -10.03
C ALA A 404 8.59 -7.97 -10.34
N ALA A 405 7.89 -8.21 -11.45
CA ALA A 405 7.64 -9.57 -11.95
C ALA A 405 8.73 -9.97 -12.95
N ALA A 406 9.68 -10.80 -12.55
CA ALA A 406 10.35 -11.85 -13.33
C ALA A 406 11.55 -12.41 -12.54
N ALA A 407 11.47 -13.70 -12.19
CA ALA A 407 12.54 -14.41 -11.49
C ALA A 407 13.65 -14.83 -12.47
N THR A 408 14.89 -14.43 -12.15
CA THR A 408 16.07 -15.11 -12.63
C THR A 408 16.77 -15.67 -11.41
N SER A 409 16.69 -16.99 -11.20
CA SER A 409 17.46 -17.65 -10.15
C SER A 409 18.90 -17.74 -10.56
N ILE A 410 19.76 -16.93 -9.95
CA ILE A 410 21.21 -17.11 -10.01
C ILE A 410 21.58 -17.84 -8.73
N GLY A 411 22.25 -18.97 -8.85
CA GLY A 411 22.74 -19.74 -7.70
C GLY A 411 23.74 -18.94 -6.85
N PRO A 412 24.02 -19.37 -5.60
CA PRO A 412 24.85 -18.62 -4.68
C PRO A 412 26.25 -18.41 -5.25
N VAL A 413 26.61 -17.16 -5.50
CA VAL A 413 28.00 -16.79 -5.77
C VAL A 413 28.64 -16.51 -4.40
N LEU A 414 29.48 -17.44 -3.96
CA LEU A 414 30.39 -17.22 -2.83
C LEU A 414 31.41 -16.15 -3.23
N VAL A 415 31.12 -14.90 -2.97
CA VAL A 415 32.13 -13.85 -2.97
C VAL A 415 32.58 -13.71 -1.52
N SER A 416 33.81 -14.11 -1.24
CA SER A 416 34.49 -13.80 0.03
C SER A 416 34.78 -12.28 0.02
N ALA A 417 33.77 -11.50 0.34
CA ALA A 417 33.93 -10.07 0.57
C ALA A 417 34.07 -9.85 2.08
N ASN A 418 35.10 -9.13 2.48
CA ASN A 418 35.19 -8.61 3.84
C ASN A 418 34.04 -7.65 4.04
N TYR A 419 33.17 -7.91 5.02
CA TYR A 419 32.10 -7.01 5.45
C TYR A 419 32.31 -6.57 6.91
N ASP A 420 31.83 -5.37 7.22
CA ASP A 420 31.91 -4.82 8.58
C ASP A 420 30.79 -5.35 9.48
N VAL A 421 29.63 -5.65 8.88
CA VAL A 421 28.38 -5.97 9.62
C VAL A 421 27.57 -7.01 8.88
N GLU A 422 27.03 -7.97 9.62
CA GLU A 422 25.97 -8.87 9.16
C GLU A 422 24.60 -8.31 9.53
N PHE A 423 23.70 -8.22 8.53
CA PHE A 423 22.29 -7.84 8.69
C PHE A 423 21.40 -8.96 8.19
N ASN A 424 20.98 -9.86 9.07
CA ASN A 424 20.13 -11.01 8.73
C ASN A 424 18.71 -10.82 9.27
N ALA A 425 17.77 -10.46 8.40
CA ALA A 425 16.36 -10.26 8.72
C ALA A 425 15.58 -11.59 8.72
N ASN A 426 16.06 -12.58 9.46
CA ASN A 426 15.45 -13.90 9.61
C ASN A 426 14.46 -14.01 10.78
N ARG A 427 13.93 -12.90 11.25
CA ARG A 427 12.98 -12.78 12.37
C ARG A 427 12.14 -11.52 12.18
N PRO A 428 11.09 -11.29 12.99
CA PRO A 428 10.23 -10.12 12.88
C PRO A 428 11.01 -8.81 12.82
N PHE A 429 10.63 -7.94 11.89
CA PHE A 429 11.24 -6.63 11.68
C PHE A 429 10.20 -5.58 11.28
N ILE A 430 10.52 -4.32 11.51
CA ILE A 430 9.78 -3.17 11.02
C ILE A 430 10.46 -2.67 9.76
N PHE A 431 9.69 -2.19 8.80
CA PHE A 431 10.21 -1.48 7.65
C PHE A 431 9.35 -0.25 7.32
N MET A 432 9.96 0.71 6.66
CA MET A 432 9.24 1.85 6.11
C MET A 432 9.83 2.28 4.77
N ILE A 433 9.01 2.81 3.87
CA ILE A 433 9.48 3.50 2.68
C ILE A 433 9.41 4.99 2.97
N LYS A 434 10.55 5.65 2.84
CA LYS A 434 10.74 7.04 3.25
C LYS A 434 11.29 7.87 2.10
N ASP A 435 10.84 9.09 1.99
CA ASP A 435 11.45 10.10 1.12
C ASP A 435 12.75 10.64 1.75
N ASN A 436 13.83 10.60 0.98
CA ASN A 436 15.16 10.98 1.47
C ASN A 436 15.35 12.51 1.58
N LYS A 437 14.50 13.29 0.93
CA LYS A 437 14.57 14.74 0.92
C LYS A 437 13.82 15.38 2.09
N THR A 438 12.64 14.87 2.40
CA THR A 438 11.74 15.47 3.40
C THR A 438 11.62 14.64 4.67
N ASP A 439 12.12 13.40 4.68
CA ASP A 439 11.92 12.39 5.72
C ASP A 439 10.46 11.90 5.86
N ALA A 440 9.60 12.19 4.90
CA ALA A 440 8.21 11.74 4.92
C ALA A 440 8.12 10.21 4.85
N ILE A 441 7.41 9.60 5.79
CA ILE A 441 7.10 8.18 5.77
C ILE A 441 5.91 7.96 4.83
N LEU A 442 6.16 7.33 3.68
CA LEU A 442 5.15 7.02 2.67
C LEU A 442 4.43 5.71 2.99
N PHE A 443 5.17 4.71 3.46
CA PHE A 443 4.65 3.42 3.88
C PHE A 443 5.31 2.98 5.18
N PHE A 444 4.53 2.27 5.98
CA PHE A 444 4.98 1.69 7.23
C PHE A 444 4.51 0.24 7.33
N GLY A 445 5.40 -0.66 7.74
CA GLY A 445 5.09 -2.07 7.84
C GLY A 445 5.84 -2.81 8.93
N GLN A 446 5.30 -3.96 9.30
CA GLN A 446 5.90 -4.93 10.20
C GLN A 446 5.69 -6.32 9.62
N VAL A 447 6.77 -7.07 9.50
CA VAL A 447 6.75 -8.49 9.14
C VAL A 447 6.86 -9.29 10.42
N ASN A 448 5.80 -10.01 10.77
CA ASN A 448 5.76 -10.92 11.91
C ASN A 448 5.87 -12.38 11.49
N LYS A 449 5.34 -12.70 10.31
CA LYS A 449 5.33 -14.07 9.76
C LYS A 449 5.37 -14.03 8.23
N LEU A 450 5.97 -15.05 7.61
CA LEU A 450 6.12 -15.23 6.17
C LEU A 450 5.75 -16.65 5.76
#